data_6ee223960aaa7bf93e217a450f56afe4
#
_entry.id   6ee223960aaa7bf93e217a450f56afe4
#
_cell.length_a   1.000
_cell.length_b   1.000
_cell.length_c   1.000
_cell.angle_alpha   90.00
_cell.angle_beta   90.00
_cell.angle_gamma   90.00
#
_symmetry.space_group_name_H-M   'P 1'
#
loop_
_entity.id
_entity.type
_entity.pdbx_description
1 polymer ?
#
loop_
_entity_poly.entity_id
_entity_poly.type
_entity_poly.pdbx_seq_one_letter_code
_entity_poly.pdbx_strand_id
1 'polypeptide(L)'
;MQFDKAELEKLEAWNQQYLEALFNDTKTWRKNLSESLSNLSKILRLNEILNHPALDNCDSLILVPHRYLHLFPLHALSVSQQTWLRFNQKTPHLQPPAKPCLLDCFKKGVRYAPSCQLLQRVQQRERPPADTRALFAIQNPTEDLAYTDIEVEVIKQAFKPADILIKQQATKTALIDNLETLAQAHYVHFSCHGSFNFQTPLISSLILAGAIESTDSPNPSGQKSLRLRSGGQANPAKCLTLQDIFATLNLPNCHLVTLSACETGLTDTTKQSDDCIGLATGFLYAGSQGVVSSLWSVDDFATAYLMIKCYENLATADMAIAINTAQIWLRDATQSKLLEWIGELKLDSKSTQDIKGFLGSYDSDEKPFESPFYWAAFCAIGN
;
A
#
# COMPACT_ATOMS: atom_id res chain seq x y z
N MET A 1 16.62 -15.74 18.06
CA MET A 1 15.43 -16.42 18.63
C MET A 1 15.04 -17.52 17.68
N GLN A 2 14.72 -18.70 18.16
CA GLN A 2 14.34 -19.84 17.34
C GLN A 2 12.94 -20.27 17.77
N PHE A 3 12.04 -20.47 16.82
CA PHE A 3 10.70 -20.99 17.11
C PHE A 3 10.78 -22.51 17.31
N ASP A 4 10.09 -23.00 18.33
CA ASP A 4 9.88 -24.42 18.46
C ASP A 4 8.72 -24.91 17.57
N LYS A 5 8.52 -26.24 17.53
CA LYS A 5 7.48 -26.84 16.67
C LYS A 5 6.07 -26.37 17.04
N ALA A 6 5.78 -26.21 18.34
CA ALA A 6 4.46 -25.80 18.81
C ALA A 6 4.18 -24.33 18.50
N GLU A 7 5.20 -23.47 18.52
CA GLU A 7 5.11 -22.07 18.11
C GLU A 7 4.83 -21.94 16.61
N LEU A 8 5.50 -22.77 15.78
CA LEU A 8 5.25 -22.82 14.34
C LEU A 8 3.82 -23.29 14.03
N GLU A 9 3.35 -24.34 14.70
CA GLU A 9 1.97 -24.85 14.55
C GLU A 9 0.93 -23.76 14.91
N LYS A 10 1.17 -22.98 15.97
CA LYS A 10 0.31 -21.83 16.33
C LYS A 10 0.30 -20.75 15.26
N LEU A 11 1.46 -20.43 14.69
CA LEU A 11 1.58 -19.42 13.63
C LEU A 11 0.87 -19.90 12.36
N GLU A 12 0.99 -21.15 11.98
CA GLU A 12 0.31 -21.74 10.83
C GLU A 12 -1.21 -21.76 11.02
N ALA A 13 -1.70 -22.15 12.19
CA ALA A 13 -3.12 -22.12 12.51
C ALA A 13 -3.69 -20.70 12.48
N TRP A 14 -2.96 -19.73 13.03
CA TRP A 14 -3.34 -18.31 12.98
C TRP A 14 -3.38 -17.79 11.54
N ASN A 15 -2.37 -18.12 10.72
CA ASN A 15 -2.30 -17.76 9.31
C ASN A 15 -3.53 -18.28 8.55
N GLN A 16 -3.85 -19.56 8.70
CA GLN A 16 -5.01 -20.16 8.04
C GLN A 16 -6.31 -19.44 8.43
N GLN A 17 -6.52 -19.23 9.73
CA GLN A 17 -7.72 -18.55 10.24
C GLN A 17 -7.82 -17.10 9.74
N TYR A 18 -6.70 -16.36 9.72
CA TYR A 18 -6.66 -14.99 9.23
C TYR A 18 -7.01 -14.90 7.75
N LEU A 19 -6.39 -15.74 6.90
CA LEU A 19 -6.63 -15.74 5.46
C LEU A 19 -8.04 -16.22 5.12
N GLU A 20 -8.53 -17.24 5.82
CA GLU A 20 -9.90 -17.72 5.64
C GLU A 20 -10.92 -16.60 5.95
N ALA A 21 -10.76 -15.89 7.05
CA ALA A 21 -11.61 -14.76 7.41
C ALA A 21 -11.49 -13.61 6.39
N LEU A 22 -10.27 -13.24 5.97
CA LEU A 22 -10.02 -12.18 4.97
C LEU A 22 -10.72 -12.48 3.65
N PHE A 23 -10.69 -13.75 3.19
CA PHE A 23 -11.20 -14.10 1.87
C PHE A 23 -12.70 -14.48 1.87
N ASN A 24 -13.22 -15.05 2.97
CA ASN A 24 -14.58 -15.60 3.02
C ASN A 24 -15.54 -14.80 3.91
N ASP A 25 -15.06 -14.05 4.91
CA ASP A 25 -15.87 -13.22 5.79
C ASP A 25 -15.16 -11.88 6.12
N THR A 26 -14.99 -11.06 5.11
CA THR A 26 -14.30 -9.77 5.21
C THR A 26 -14.92 -8.86 6.30
N LYS A 27 -16.22 -8.95 6.55
CA LYS A 27 -16.90 -8.13 7.57
C LYS A 27 -16.42 -8.49 8.97
N THR A 28 -16.42 -9.77 9.32
CA THR A 28 -15.91 -10.26 10.62
C THR A 28 -14.40 -10.05 10.73
N TRP A 29 -13.65 -10.31 9.66
CA TRP A 29 -12.21 -10.06 9.61
C TRP A 29 -11.89 -8.59 9.92
N ARG A 30 -12.55 -7.63 9.25
CA ARG A 30 -12.37 -6.19 9.47
C ARG A 30 -12.62 -5.79 10.93
N LYS A 31 -13.71 -6.31 11.54
CA LYS A 31 -14.07 -6.04 12.93
C LYS A 31 -13.00 -6.54 13.91
N ASN A 32 -12.39 -7.69 13.63
CA ASN A 32 -11.45 -8.36 14.51
C ASN A 32 -9.98 -8.07 14.17
N LEU A 33 -9.69 -7.23 13.15
CA LEU A 33 -8.33 -7.02 12.65
C LEU A 33 -7.36 -6.56 13.74
N SER A 34 -7.75 -5.60 14.58
CA SER A 34 -6.90 -5.10 15.69
C SER A 34 -6.52 -6.22 16.67
N GLU A 35 -7.46 -7.09 17.01
CA GLU A 35 -7.22 -8.23 17.89
C GLU A 35 -6.34 -9.28 17.22
N SER A 36 -6.60 -9.57 15.95
CA SER A 36 -5.78 -10.50 15.16
C SER A 36 -4.33 -10.04 15.07
N LEU A 37 -4.06 -8.76 14.83
CA LEU A 37 -2.71 -8.20 14.82
C LEU A 37 -2.04 -8.24 16.20
N SER A 38 -2.80 -8.02 17.28
CA SER A 38 -2.29 -8.17 18.65
C SER A 38 -1.91 -9.62 18.94
N ASN A 39 -2.70 -10.58 18.47
CA ASN A 39 -2.40 -12.00 18.63
C ASN A 39 -1.17 -12.42 17.82
N LEU A 40 -1.03 -11.96 16.58
CA LEU A 40 0.17 -12.22 15.79
C LEU A 40 1.43 -11.65 16.45
N SER A 41 1.36 -10.43 17.02
CA SER A 41 2.47 -9.82 17.77
C SER A 41 2.95 -10.71 18.93
N LYS A 42 2.01 -11.33 19.66
CA LYS A 42 2.32 -12.26 20.76
C LYS A 42 2.95 -13.57 20.24
N ILE A 43 2.39 -14.15 19.17
CA ILE A 43 2.91 -15.38 18.54
C ILE A 43 4.34 -15.15 18.07
N LEU A 44 4.61 -14.01 17.43
CA LEU A 44 5.95 -13.63 16.95
C LEU A 44 6.89 -13.18 18.09
N ARG A 45 6.40 -13.05 19.32
CA ARG A 45 7.17 -12.55 20.47
C ARG A 45 7.83 -11.20 20.19
N LEU A 46 7.08 -10.32 19.48
CA LEU A 46 7.62 -9.06 18.93
C LEU A 46 8.29 -8.18 19.98
N ASN A 47 7.70 -8.04 21.18
CA ASN A 47 8.29 -7.22 22.25
C ASN A 47 9.64 -7.78 22.74
N GLU A 48 9.84 -9.10 22.73
CA GLU A 48 11.14 -9.70 23.09
C GLU A 48 12.19 -9.39 22.02
N ILE A 49 11.82 -9.48 20.72
CA ILE A 49 12.70 -9.12 19.61
C ILE A 49 13.09 -7.64 19.72
N LEU A 50 12.13 -6.76 19.94
CA LEU A 50 12.36 -5.32 20.05
C LEU A 50 13.17 -4.94 21.28
N ASN A 51 13.17 -5.76 22.33
CA ASN A 51 13.99 -5.55 23.53
C ASN A 51 15.46 -5.98 23.37
N HIS A 52 15.86 -6.49 22.19
CA HIS A 52 17.24 -6.85 21.94
C HIS A 52 18.14 -5.59 21.89
N PRO A 53 19.31 -5.57 22.59
CA PRO A 53 20.18 -4.38 22.67
C PRO A 53 20.69 -3.86 21.32
N ALA A 54 20.79 -4.71 20.30
CA ALA A 54 21.17 -4.28 18.95
C ALA A 54 20.22 -3.26 18.31
N LEU A 55 18.99 -3.12 18.85
CA LEU A 55 17.97 -2.19 18.34
C LEU A 55 17.92 -0.85 19.09
N ASP A 56 18.73 -0.65 20.14
CA ASP A 56 18.66 0.53 21.04
C ASP A 56 18.80 1.89 20.33
N ASN A 57 19.51 1.96 19.22
CA ASN A 57 19.74 3.20 18.49
C ASN A 57 19.25 3.12 17.03
N CYS A 58 18.37 2.19 16.74
CA CYS A 58 17.78 2.07 15.41
C CYS A 58 16.64 3.05 15.22
N ASP A 59 16.76 3.94 14.25
CA ASP A 59 15.72 4.91 13.88
C ASP A 59 14.80 4.37 12.76
N SER A 60 15.22 3.34 12.03
CA SER A 60 14.49 2.71 10.93
C SER A 60 14.50 1.20 11.04
N LEU A 61 13.49 0.56 10.48
CA LEU A 61 13.40 -0.90 10.44
C LEU A 61 13.14 -1.39 9.01
N ILE A 62 13.92 -2.37 8.56
CA ILE A 62 13.67 -3.09 7.32
C ILE A 62 13.21 -4.50 7.67
N LEU A 63 12.01 -4.83 7.27
CA LEU A 63 11.43 -6.15 7.42
C LEU A 63 11.68 -6.96 6.15
N VAL A 64 12.25 -8.14 6.29
CA VAL A 64 12.37 -9.13 5.21
C VAL A 64 11.52 -10.33 5.62
N PRO A 65 10.20 -10.29 5.34
CA PRO A 65 9.32 -11.36 5.76
C PRO A 65 9.65 -12.66 5.03
N HIS A 66 9.27 -13.78 5.64
CA HIS A 66 9.43 -15.10 5.05
C HIS A 66 8.07 -15.71 4.74
N ARG A 67 7.88 -16.25 3.52
CA ARG A 67 6.65 -16.93 3.07
C ARG A 67 5.39 -16.07 3.31
N TYR A 68 4.36 -16.63 3.95
CA TYR A 68 3.08 -15.96 4.21
C TYR A 68 3.17 -14.71 5.08
N LEU A 69 4.27 -14.44 5.78
CA LEU A 69 4.45 -13.21 6.53
C LEU A 69 4.45 -11.95 5.65
N HIS A 70 4.70 -12.10 4.35
CA HIS A 70 4.51 -11.02 3.37
C HIS A 70 3.05 -10.57 3.20
N LEU A 71 2.08 -11.38 3.62
CA LEU A 71 0.65 -11.07 3.48
C LEU A 71 0.10 -10.24 4.65
N PHE A 72 0.94 -9.92 5.66
CA PHE A 72 0.49 -9.27 6.87
C PHE A 72 1.10 -7.89 7.05
N PRO A 73 0.35 -6.92 7.61
CA PRO A 73 0.83 -5.58 7.92
C PRO A 73 1.70 -5.62 9.19
N LEU A 74 2.91 -6.16 9.10
CA LEU A 74 3.80 -6.34 10.26
C LEU A 74 4.12 -5.01 10.94
N HIS A 75 4.14 -3.89 10.20
CA HIS A 75 4.32 -2.54 10.74
C HIS A 75 3.20 -2.09 11.69
N ALA A 76 2.02 -2.70 11.56
CA ALA A 76 0.86 -2.43 12.42
C ALA A 76 0.73 -3.38 13.63
N LEU A 77 1.69 -4.29 13.84
CA LEU A 77 1.69 -5.18 14.99
C LEU A 77 1.80 -4.40 16.29
N SER A 78 0.95 -4.72 17.27
CA SER A 78 0.93 -4.04 18.55
C SER A 78 2.20 -4.28 19.35
N VAL A 79 2.68 -3.22 20.01
CA VAL A 79 3.80 -3.27 20.94
C VAL A 79 3.34 -2.87 22.36
N SER A 80 4.10 -3.26 23.38
CA SER A 80 3.81 -2.81 24.75
C SER A 80 4.16 -1.31 24.90
N GLN A 81 3.48 -0.64 25.83
CA GLN A 81 3.82 0.76 26.16
C GLN A 81 5.27 0.88 26.64
N GLN A 82 5.77 -0.12 27.36
CA GLN A 82 7.17 -0.17 27.80
C GLN A 82 8.14 -0.23 26.62
N THR A 83 7.84 -1.06 25.62
CA THR A 83 8.63 -1.12 24.38
C THR A 83 8.60 0.22 23.65
N TRP A 84 7.41 0.83 23.50
CA TRP A 84 7.28 2.13 22.87
C TRP A 84 8.09 3.21 23.58
N LEU A 85 8.02 3.30 24.92
CA LEU A 85 8.78 4.25 25.73
C LEU A 85 10.28 4.10 25.51
N ARG A 86 10.80 2.85 25.39
CA ARG A 86 12.21 2.60 25.13
C ARG A 86 12.68 3.23 23.81
N PHE A 87 11.91 3.10 22.72
CA PHE A 87 12.27 3.70 21.43
C PHE A 87 12.08 5.22 21.39
N ASN A 88 11.22 5.77 22.25
CA ASN A 88 10.87 7.19 22.27
C ASN A 88 11.49 7.97 23.45
N GLN A 89 12.48 7.41 24.16
CA GLN A 89 13.14 8.05 25.31
C GLN A 89 13.72 9.44 25.01
N LYS A 90 14.20 9.67 23.78
CA LYS A 90 14.77 10.96 23.34
C LYS A 90 13.72 12.03 23.05
N THR A 91 12.44 11.71 23.17
CA THR A 91 11.31 12.62 22.94
C THR A 91 10.31 12.56 24.10
N PRO A 92 10.70 13.05 25.29
CA PRO A 92 9.92 12.88 26.52
C PRO A 92 8.56 13.61 26.52
N HIS A 93 8.31 14.48 25.54
CA HIS A 93 7.03 15.18 25.39
C HIS A 93 5.99 14.39 24.59
N LEU A 94 6.40 13.31 23.90
CA LEU A 94 5.48 12.43 23.19
C LEU A 94 4.73 11.54 24.20
N GLN A 95 3.42 11.54 24.11
CA GLN A 95 2.59 10.60 24.85
C GLN A 95 2.40 9.33 24.01
N PRO A 96 2.45 8.14 24.63
CA PRO A 96 2.18 6.91 23.91
C PRO A 96 0.75 6.91 23.35
N PRO A 97 0.53 6.44 22.11
CA PRO A 97 -0.81 6.17 21.63
C PRO A 97 -1.51 5.16 22.57
N ALA A 98 -2.84 5.17 22.59
CA ALA A 98 -3.60 4.22 23.41
C ALA A 98 -3.26 2.76 23.06
N LYS A 99 -2.98 2.48 21.80
CA LYS A 99 -2.58 1.18 21.27
C LYS A 99 -1.34 1.35 20.36
N PRO A 100 -0.13 1.44 20.94
CA PRO A 100 1.08 1.62 20.14
C PRO A 100 1.35 0.38 19.27
N CYS A 101 1.88 0.61 18.08
CA CYS A 101 2.29 -0.44 17.16
C CYS A 101 3.75 -0.27 16.73
N LEU A 102 4.26 -1.22 15.96
CA LEU A 102 5.65 -1.21 15.50
C LEU A 102 6.02 0.07 14.77
N LEU A 103 5.09 0.62 14.00
CA LEU A 103 5.22 1.88 13.28
C LEU A 103 5.57 3.07 14.19
N ASP A 104 5.03 3.10 15.41
CA ASP A 104 5.26 4.17 16.39
C ASP A 104 6.66 4.13 17.03
N CYS A 105 7.44 3.07 16.77
CA CYS A 105 8.76 2.88 17.37
C CYS A 105 9.91 3.45 16.52
N PHE A 106 9.73 3.60 15.19
CA PHE A 106 10.81 3.92 14.28
C PHE A 106 10.57 5.24 13.55
N LYS A 107 11.30 6.29 13.94
CA LYS A 107 11.13 7.67 13.42
C LYS A 107 11.44 7.80 11.92
N LYS A 108 12.36 6.97 11.40
CA LYS A 108 12.69 6.90 9.97
C LYS A 108 11.90 5.83 9.24
N GLY A 109 10.82 5.35 9.86
CA GLY A 109 9.84 4.47 9.28
C GLY A 109 10.21 2.99 9.31
N VAL A 110 9.19 2.21 8.99
CA VAL A 110 9.24 0.76 8.80
C VAL A 110 8.99 0.48 7.33
N ARG A 111 9.89 -0.28 6.70
CA ARG A 111 9.77 -0.67 5.29
C ARG A 111 10.01 -2.16 5.12
N TYR A 112 9.63 -2.65 3.97
CA TYR A 112 9.72 -4.06 3.61
C TYR A 112 10.73 -4.25 2.48
N ALA A 113 11.34 -5.41 2.46
CA ALA A 113 12.09 -5.87 1.30
C ALA A 113 11.63 -7.29 0.93
N PRO A 114 11.37 -7.56 -0.35
CA PRO A 114 11.00 -8.90 -0.82
C PRO A 114 12.13 -9.91 -0.58
N SER A 115 13.37 -9.49 -0.69
CA SER A 115 14.57 -10.26 -0.32
C SER A 115 15.75 -9.32 -0.08
N CYS A 116 16.77 -9.81 0.63
CA CYS A 116 18.02 -9.06 0.82
C CYS A 116 18.75 -8.77 -0.50
N GLN A 117 18.69 -9.69 -1.47
CA GLN A 117 19.30 -9.52 -2.79
C GLN A 117 18.64 -8.39 -3.58
N LEU A 118 17.30 -8.37 -3.61
CA LEU A 118 16.57 -7.31 -4.32
C LEU A 118 16.78 -5.96 -3.64
N LEU A 119 16.77 -5.91 -2.31
CA LEU A 119 17.08 -4.70 -1.56
C LEU A 119 18.48 -4.16 -1.92
N GLN A 120 19.51 -5.01 -1.93
CA GLN A 120 20.85 -4.63 -2.30
C GLN A 120 20.91 -4.05 -3.73
N ARG A 121 20.23 -4.70 -4.70
CA ARG A 121 20.15 -4.20 -6.08
C ARG A 121 19.49 -2.83 -6.15
N VAL A 122 18.40 -2.61 -5.42
CA VAL A 122 17.71 -1.31 -5.38
C VAL A 122 18.61 -0.23 -4.75
N GLN A 123 19.33 -0.54 -3.67
CA GLN A 123 20.22 0.39 -2.99
C GLN A 123 21.45 0.78 -3.83
N GLN A 124 21.88 -0.07 -4.76
CA GLN A 124 23.02 0.20 -5.65
C GLN A 124 22.65 1.06 -6.87
N ARG A 125 21.35 1.32 -7.12
CA ARG A 125 20.93 2.17 -8.24
C ARG A 125 21.29 3.62 -7.99
N GLU A 126 21.77 4.29 -9.04
CA GLU A 126 21.93 5.74 -9.00
C GLU A 126 20.58 6.42 -8.75
N ARG A 127 20.61 7.40 -7.86
CA ARG A 127 19.41 8.20 -7.59
C ARG A 127 19.37 9.37 -8.54
N PRO A 128 18.27 9.59 -9.28
CA PRO A 128 18.08 10.83 -10.01
C PRO A 128 18.14 12.04 -9.06
N PRO A 129 18.47 13.24 -9.55
CA PRO A 129 18.50 14.44 -8.71
C PRO A 129 17.16 14.67 -8.00
N ALA A 130 17.20 15.01 -6.72
CA ALA A 130 16.02 15.15 -5.88
C ALA A 130 15.08 16.31 -6.26
N ASP A 131 15.58 17.27 -7.04
CA ASP A 131 14.87 18.45 -7.54
C ASP A 131 14.01 18.17 -8.77
N THR A 132 14.20 17.04 -9.45
CA THR A 132 13.37 16.62 -10.58
C THR A 132 12.15 15.83 -10.08
N ARG A 133 10.96 16.31 -10.39
CA ARG A 133 9.69 15.76 -9.89
C ARG A 133 8.66 15.60 -11.00
N ALA A 134 8.96 14.72 -11.97
CA ALA A 134 8.01 14.35 -13.01
C ALA A 134 7.08 13.25 -12.49
N LEU A 135 5.77 13.42 -12.69
CA LEU A 135 4.73 12.44 -12.36
C LEU A 135 4.16 11.83 -13.63
N PHE A 136 3.99 10.51 -13.64
CA PHE A 136 3.10 9.81 -14.56
C PHE A 136 1.99 9.14 -13.76
N ALA A 137 0.72 9.36 -14.11
CA ALA A 137 -0.39 8.79 -13.36
C ALA A 137 -1.46 8.14 -14.25
N ILE A 138 -2.08 7.09 -13.71
CA ILE A 138 -3.31 6.46 -14.20
C ILE A 138 -4.42 6.85 -13.23
N GLN A 139 -5.48 7.51 -13.74
CA GLN A 139 -6.57 8.03 -12.92
C GLN A 139 -7.90 7.38 -13.32
N ASN A 140 -8.48 6.60 -12.40
CA ASN A 140 -9.86 6.10 -12.44
C ASN A 140 -10.28 5.50 -13.82
N PRO A 141 -9.53 4.51 -14.36
CA PRO A 141 -9.78 3.97 -15.69
C PRO A 141 -11.14 3.30 -15.86
N THR A 142 -11.78 2.90 -14.77
CA THR A 142 -13.08 2.22 -14.75
C THR A 142 -14.25 3.14 -14.41
N GLU A 143 -13.96 4.37 -13.99
CA GLU A 143 -14.91 5.46 -13.67
C GLU A 143 -15.86 5.16 -12.48
N ASP A 144 -15.57 4.14 -11.69
CA ASP A 144 -16.39 3.70 -10.54
C ASP A 144 -15.73 3.99 -9.17
N LEU A 145 -14.52 4.60 -9.15
CA LEU A 145 -13.79 4.99 -7.95
C LEU A 145 -13.97 6.49 -7.68
N ALA A 146 -14.90 6.83 -6.78
CA ALA A 146 -15.36 8.22 -6.60
C ALA A 146 -14.25 9.17 -6.10
N TYR A 147 -13.36 8.71 -5.21
CA TYR A 147 -12.34 9.56 -4.57
C TYR A 147 -10.99 9.56 -5.29
N THR A 148 -10.78 8.66 -6.23
CA THR A 148 -9.59 8.57 -7.08
C THR A 148 -9.36 9.84 -7.91
N ASP A 149 -10.42 10.47 -8.39
CA ASP A 149 -10.32 11.72 -9.14
C ASP A 149 -9.79 12.84 -8.22
N ILE A 150 -10.24 12.93 -6.98
CA ILE A 150 -9.77 13.90 -5.98
C ILE A 150 -8.29 13.63 -5.65
N GLU A 151 -7.94 12.37 -5.40
CA GLU A 151 -6.58 11.94 -5.07
C GLU A 151 -5.57 12.44 -6.11
N VAL A 152 -5.77 12.08 -7.37
CA VAL A 152 -4.82 12.41 -8.44
C VAL A 152 -4.81 13.91 -8.75
N GLU A 153 -5.98 14.57 -8.73
CA GLU A 153 -6.09 16.02 -8.97
C GLU A 153 -5.32 16.86 -7.93
N VAL A 154 -5.32 16.43 -6.66
CA VAL A 154 -4.54 17.09 -5.59
C VAL A 154 -3.06 16.77 -5.74
N ILE A 155 -2.71 15.49 -5.89
CA ILE A 155 -1.31 15.05 -5.98
C ILE A 155 -0.58 15.72 -7.13
N LYS A 156 -1.16 15.79 -8.32
CA LYS A 156 -0.52 16.36 -9.51
C LYS A 156 -0.07 17.82 -9.36
N GLN A 157 -0.69 18.59 -8.44
CA GLN A 157 -0.34 20.00 -8.21
C GLN A 157 1.11 20.18 -7.71
N ALA A 158 1.68 19.14 -7.08
CA ALA A 158 3.05 19.15 -6.55
C ALA A 158 4.10 18.77 -7.60
N PHE A 159 3.72 18.43 -8.85
CA PHE A 159 4.62 17.87 -9.86
C PHE A 159 4.63 18.68 -11.14
N LYS A 160 5.82 18.80 -11.76
CA LYS A 160 6.01 19.42 -13.08
C LYS A 160 7.21 18.75 -13.78
N PRO A 161 6.98 18.08 -14.94
CA PRO A 161 5.69 17.83 -15.58
C PRO A 161 4.83 16.80 -14.83
N ALA A 162 3.52 16.75 -15.19
CA ALA A 162 2.60 15.74 -14.73
C ALA A 162 1.78 15.21 -15.91
N ASP A 163 2.08 14.01 -16.34
CA ASP A 163 1.43 13.32 -17.46
C ASP A 163 0.41 12.32 -16.90
N ILE A 164 -0.85 12.49 -17.24
CA ILE A 164 -1.94 11.71 -16.64
C ILE A 164 -2.82 11.09 -17.72
N LEU A 165 -2.98 9.79 -17.68
CA LEU A 165 -4.00 9.08 -18.45
C LEU A 165 -5.27 8.97 -17.59
N ILE A 166 -6.36 9.58 -18.07
CA ILE A 166 -7.59 9.77 -17.30
C ILE A 166 -8.71 8.89 -17.87
N LYS A 167 -9.39 8.15 -16.99
CA LYS A 167 -10.64 7.44 -17.29
C LYS A 167 -10.50 6.55 -18.54
N GLN A 168 -11.42 6.70 -19.52
CA GLN A 168 -11.44 5.91 -20.76
C GLN A 168 -10.15 6.06 -21.60
N GLN A 169 -9.33 7.08 -21.38
CA GLN A 169 -8.05 7.25 -22.05
C GLN A 169 -6.96 6.37 -21.42
N ALA A 170 -7.14 5.90 -20.19
CA ALA A 170 -6.18 5.09 -19.46
C ALA A 170 -6.21 3.61 -19.90
N THR A 171 -6.09 3.36 -21.19
CA THR A 171 -6.05 2.01 -21.78
C THR A 171 -4.64 1.43 -21.72
N LYS A 172 -4.51 0.09 -21.87
CA LYS A 172 -3.21 -0.58 -21.99
C LYS A 172 -2.43 -0.06 -23.21
N THR A 173 -3.10 0.14 -24.33
CA THR A 173 -2.49 0.68 -25.55
C THR A 173 -1.91 2.08 -25.28
N ALA A 174 -2.70 2.98 -24.68
CA ALA A 174 -2.22 4.33 -24.36
C ALA A 174 -1.03 4.30 -23.38
N LEU A 175 -1.01 3.38 -22.41
CA LEU A 175 0.15 3.23 -21.53
C LEU A 175 1.39 2.77 -22.31
N ILE A 176 1.25 1.80 -23.21
CA ILE A 176 2.34 1.33 -24.08
C ILE A 176 2.85 2.43 -25.01
N ASP A 177 1.96 3.23 -25.58
CA ASP A 177 2.33 4.35 -26.45
C ASP A 177 3.06 5.48 -25.69
N ASN A 178 2.96 5.50 -24.34
CA ASN A 178 3.62 6.47 -23.47
C ASN A 178 4.82 5.89 -22.69
N LEU A 179 5.39 4.75 -23.07
CA LEU A 179 6.52 4.13 -22.36
C LEU A 179 7.75 5.05 -22.24
N GLU A 180 8.03 5.88 -23.23
CA GLU A 180 9.14 6.85 -23.17
C GLU A 180 8.91 7.92 -22.09
N THR A 181 7.69 8.46 -22.01
CA THR A 181 7.29 9.41 -20.95
C THR A 181 7.34 8.75 -19.58
N LEU A 182 6.82 7.54 -19.48
CA LEU A 182 6.83 6.75 -18.26
C LEU A 182 8.27 6.48 -17.77
N ALA A 183 9.21 6.19 -18.66
CA ALA A 183 10.63 5.97 -18.35
C ALA A 183 11.32 7.24 -17.81
N GLN A 184 10.82 8.43 -18.12
CA GLN A 184 11.32 9.70 -17.60
C GLN A 184 10.65 10.11 -16.28
N ALA A 185 9.57 9.43 -15.87
CA ALA A 185 8.87 9.77 -14.65
C ALA A 185 9.69 9.41 -13.40
N HIS A 186 9.70 10.33 -12.43
CA HIS A 186 10.33 10.12 -11.12
C HIS A 186 9.34 9.51 -10.13
N TYR A 187 8.06 9.77 -10.32
CA TYR A 187 6.94 9.24 -9.55
C TYR A 187 5.92 8.65 -10.50
N VAL A 188 5.52 7.44 -10.24
CA VAL A 188 4.47 6.75 -11.02
C VAL A 188 3.33 6.41 -10.08
N HIS A 189 2.11 6.81 -10.43
CA HIS A 189 0.96 6.65 -9.57
C HIS A 189 -0.19 5.95 -10.31
N PHE A 190 -0.59 4.79 -9.81
CA PHE A 190 -1.74 4.05 -10.31
C PHE A 190 -2.88 4.16 -9.31
N SER A 191 -3.91 4.93 -9.65
CA SER A 191 -5.14 5.04 -8.89
C SER A 191 -6.27 4.35 -9.67
N CYS A 192 -6.43 3.05 -9.41
CA CYS A 192 -7.28 2.14 -10.18
C CYS A 192 -7.61 0.86 -9.38
N HIS A 193 -8.39 -0.04 -9.96
CA HIS A 193 -8.53 -1.38 -9.38
C HIS A 193 -7.28 -2.23 -9.59
N GLY A 194 -7.02 -3.11 -8.62
CA GLY A 194 -5.99 -4.15 -8.69
C GLY A 194 -6.59 -5.53 -8.45
N SER A 195 -5.92 -6.57 -8.93
CA SER A 195 -6.30 -7.96 -8.69
C SER A 195 -5.06 -8.83 -8.59
N PHE A 196 -4.96 -9.63 -7.53
CA PHE A 196 -3.90 -10.63 -7.37
C PHE A 196 -4.43 -12.04 -7.60
N ASN A 197 -3.73 -12.82 -8.42
CA ASN A 197 -4.08 -14.20 -8.71
C ASN A 197 -3.06 -15.17 -8.13
N PHE A 198 -3.42 -15.85 -7.02
CA PHE A 198 -2.55 -16.80 -6.33
C PHE A 198 -2.23 -18.05 -7.16
N GLN A 199 -3.11 -18.46 -8.10
CA GLN A 199 -2.88 -19.65 -8.92
C GLN A 199 -1.92 -19.37 -10.09
N THR A 200 -1.98 -18.16 -10.64
CA THR A 200 -1.16 -17.75 -11.77
C THR A 200 -0.70 -16.31 -11.54
N PRO A 201 0.31 -16.07 -10.67
CA PRO A 201 0.73 -14.74 -10.26
C PRO A 201 1.08 -13.79 -11.40
N LEU A 202 1.57 -14.30 -12.53
CA LEU A 202 1.92 -13.49 -13.71
C LEU A 202 0.73 -12.77 -14.36
N ILE A 203 -0.51 -13.24 -14.13
CA ILE A 203 -1.71 -12.54 -14.60
C ILE A 203 -2.29 -11.57 -13.57
N SER A 204 -1.71 -11.46 -12.36
CA SER A 204 -2.05 -10.39 -11.42
C SER A 204 -1.87 -9.03 -12.10
N SER A 205 -2.81 -8.10 -11.89
CA SER A 205 -2.92 -6.94 -12.79
C SER A 205 -3.40 -5.69 -12.11
N LEU A 206 -3.05 -4.56 -12.73
CA LEU A 206 -3.76 -3.29 -12.59
C LEU A 206 -4.81 -3.20 -13.71
N ILE A 207 -6.03 -2.84 -13.34
CA ILE A 207 -7.18 -2.84 -14.23
C ILE A 207 -7.23 -1.49 -14.96
N LEU A 208 -7.12 -1.53 -16.28
CA LEU A 208 -7.12 -0.35 -17.14
C LEU A 208 -8.45 -0.19 -17.88
N ALA A 209 -8.63 0.92 -18.58
CA ALA A 209 -9.85 1.24 -19.30
C ALA A 209 -10.19 0.17 -20.35
N GLY A 210 -11.47 -0.20 -20.40
CA GLY A 210 -11.99 -1.23 -21.31
C GLY A 210 -11.63 -2.67 -20.95
N ALA A 211 -10.99 -2.91 -19.78
CA ALA A 211 -10.64 -4.27 -19.34
C ALA A 211 -11.83 -5.02 -18.70
N ILE A 212 -12.79 -4.31 -18.10
CA ILE A 212 -13.97 -4.95 -17.48
C ILE A 212 -14.88 -5.51 -18.58
N GLU A 213 -15.23 -6.79 -18.42
CA GLU A 213 -16.11 -7.49 -19.35
C GLU A 213 -17.56 -7.40 -18.85
N SER A 214 -18.51 -7.16 -19.78
CA SER A 214 -19.92 -7.28 -19.46
C SER A 214 -20.30 -8.75 -19.21
N THR A 215 -21.15 -8.99 -18.21
CA THR A 215 -21.61 -10.33 -17.81
C THR A 215 -22.28 -11.14 -18.92
N ASP A 216 -22.75 -10.44 -19.97
CA ASP A 216 -23.51 -11.01 -21.10
C ASP A 216 -22.66 -11.38 -22.31
N SER A 217 -21.35 -11.13 -22.27
CA SER A 217 -20.45 -11.49 -23.39
C SER A 217 -19.84 -12.85 -23.16
N PRO A 218 -20.13 -13.87 -24.01
CA PRO A 218 -19.41 -15.12 -23.93
C PRO A 218 -17.93 -14.84 -24.24
N ASN A 219 -17.02 -15.32 -23.35
CA ASN A 219 -15.58 -15.22 -23.54
C ASN A 219 -15.16 -16.04 -24.79
N PRO A 220 -14.98 -15.43 -25.98
CA PRO A 220 -14.80 -16.19 -27.23
C PRO A 220 -13.42 -16.84 -27.34
N SER A 221 -12.49 -16.53 -26.45
CA SER A 221 -11.09 -16.95 -26.57
C SER A 221 -10.67 -18.02 -25.59
N GLY A 222 -11.53 -18.50 -24.67
CA GLY A 222 -11.13 -19.48 -23.65
C GLY A 222 -10.03 -18.99 -22.72
N GLN A 223 -9.66 -17.71 -22.77
CA GLN A 223 -8.67 -17.09 -21.90
C GLN A 223 -9.25 -16.97 -20.48
N LYS A 224 -8.43 -17.28 -19.48
CA LYS A 224 -8.79 -17.15 -18.08
C LYS A 224 -9.08 -15.67 -17.77
N SER A 225 -10.35 -15.34 -17.49
CA SER A 225 -10.71 -14.01 -17.01
C SER A 225 -10.24 -13.82 -15.55
N LEU A 226 -9.90 -12.58 -15.20
CA LEU A 226 -9.60 -12.19 -13.82
C LEU A 226 -10.91 -11.90 -13.09
N ARG A 227 -11.14 -12.56 -11.96
CA ARG A 227 -12.28 -12.28 -11.10
C ARG A 227 -11.95 -11.10 -10.19
N LEU A 228 -12.76 -10.04 -10.23
CA LEU A 228 -12.61 -8.88 -9.36
C LEU A 228 -13.38 -9.10 -8.06
N ARG A 229 -12.88 -8.60 -6.93
CA ARG A 229 -13.60 -8.66 -5.65
C ARG A 229 -14.83 -7.77 -5.61
N SER A 230 -14.82 -6.68 -6.36
CA SER A 230 -16.01 -5.81 -6.56
C SER A 230 -17.16 -6.52 -7.29
N GLY A 231 -16.95 -7.75 -7.74
CA GLY A 231 -17.82 -8.47 -8.67
C GLY A 231 -17.48 -8.13 -10.12
N GLY A 232 -17.70 -9.08 -11.01
CA GLY A 232 -17.35 -8.93 -12.43
C GLY A 232 -16.05 -9.62 -12.81
N GLN A 233 -15.72 -9.52 -14.09
CA GLN A 233 -14.54 -10.13 -14.69
C GLN A 233 -13.78 -9.10 -15.51
N ALA A 234 -12.44 -9.24 -15.54
CA ALA A 234 -11.59 -8.40 -16.38
C ALA A 234 -10.77 -9.27 -17.35
N ASN A 235 -10.55 -8.73 -18.53
CA ASN A 235 -9.73 -9.36 -19.58
C ASN A 235 -8.24 -9.03 -19.34
N PRO A 236 -7.39 -10.03 -19.00
CA PRO A 236 -5.98 -9.78 -18.75
C PRO A 236 -5.24 -9.14 -19.93
N ALA A 237 -5.68 -9.38 -21.16
CA ALA A 237 -5.06 -8.79 -22.34
C ALA A 237 -5.19 -7.25 -22.39
N LYS A 238 -6.20 -6.69 -21.69
CA LYS A 238 -6.44 -5.24 -21.59
C LYS A 238 -5.97 -4.64 -20.27
N CYS A 239 -5.50 -5.46 -19.33
CA CYS A 239 -4.91 -5.05 -18.06
C CYS A 239 -3.40 -4.85 -18.19
N LEU A 240 -2.79 -4.11 -17.26
CA LEU A 240 -1.34 -4.14 -17.06
C LEU A 240 -1.02 -5.31 -16.14
N THR A 241 -0.62 -6.43 -16.71
CA THR A 241 -0.31 -7.65 -15.95
C THR A 241 1.11 -7.62 -15.38
N LEU A 242 1.38 -8.43 -14.37
CA LEU A 242 2.74 -8.62 -13.85
C LEU A 242 3.69 -9.12 -14.93
N GLN A 243 3.20 -9.97 -15.85
CA GLN A 243 3.97 -10.42 -17.01
C GLN A 243 4.35 -9.23 -17.91
N ASP A 244 3.43 -8.30 -18.17
CA ASP A 244 3.73 -7.10 -18.96
C ASP A 244 4.75 -6.19 -18.24
N ILE A 245 4.62 -6.04 -16.93
CA ILE A 245 5.56 -5.24 -16.14
C ILE A 245 6.98 -5.78 -16.30
N PHE A 246 7.17 -7.09 -16.16
CA PHE A 246 8.49 -7.73 -16.37
C PHE A 246 9.01 -7.61 -17.80
N ALA A 247 8.12 -7.68 -18.78
CA ALA A 247 8.51 -7.75 -20.19
C ALA A 247 8.76 -6.38 -20.83
N THR A 248 8.05 -5.34 -20.38
CA THR A 248 7.97 -4.08 -21.13
C THR A 248 8.35 -2.83 -20.33
N LEU A 249 8.18 -2.82 -19.00
CA LEU A 249 8.46 -1.62 -18.24
C LEU A 249 9.94 -1.45 -17.93
N ASN A 250 10.44 -0.24 -18.15
CA ASN A 250 11.76 0.19 -17.75
C ASN A 250 11.66 1.57 -17.09
N LEU A 251 11.96 1.65 -15.78
CA LEU A 251 11.74 2.82 -14.94
C LEU A 251 13.05 3.32 -14.31
N PRO A 252 14.06 3.70 -15.11
CA PRO A 252 15.41 3.99 -14.62
C PRO A 252 15.47 5.22 -13.70
N ASN A 253 14.53 6.15 -13.86
CA ASN A 253 14.48 7.40 -13.11
C ASN A 253 13.49 7.38 -11.95
N CYS A 254 12.76 6.26 -11.75
CA CYS A 254 11.63 6.22 -10.83
C CYS A 254 12.07 6.06 -9.37
N HIS A 255 11.77 7.05 -8.54
CA HIS A 255 11.94 6.99 -7.10
C HIS A 255 10.86 6.15 -6.45
N LEU A 256 9.62 6.32 -6.89
CA LEU A 256 8.46 5.72 -6.24
C LEU A 256 7.38 5.33 -7.26
N VAL A 257 6.92 4.09 -7.16
CA VAL A 257 5.65 3.65 -7.72
C VAL A 257 4.63 3.54 -6.60
N THR A 258 3.53 4.26 -6.71
CA THR A 258 2.40 4.16 -5.80
C THR A 258 1.28 3.37 -6.47
N LEU A 259 0.89 2.26 -5.84
CA LEU A 259 -0.22 1.42 -6.25
C LEU A 259 -1.40 1.69 -5.32
N SER A 260 -2.11 2.80 -5.57
CA SER A 260 -3.39 3.13 -4.92
C SER A 260 -4.49 2.23 -5.50
N ALA A 261 -4.36 0.94 -5.25
CA ALA A 261 -5.15 -0.12 -5.85
C ALA A 261 -5.21 -1.32 -4.90
N CYS A 262 -6.32 -2.06 -4.93
CA CYS A 262 -6.55 -3.20 -4.05
C CYS A 262 -5.55 -4.35 -4.29
N GLU A 263 -5.10 -5.01 -3.21
CA GLU A 263 -4.36 -6.28 -3.25
C GLU A 263 -3.03 -6.25 -4.03
N THR A 264 -2.49 -5.08 -4.30
CA THR A 264 -1.27 -4.91 -5.11
C THR A 264 0.02 -5.27 -4.38
N GLY A 265 -0.02 -5.33 -3.05
CA GLY A 265 1.08 -5.78 -2.19
C GLY A 265 1.10 -7.29 -1.94
N LEU A 266 0.10 -8.03 -2.42
CA LEU A 266 0.08 -9.48 -2.28
C LEU A 266 1.15 -10.14 -3.14
N THR A 267 1.62 -11.29 -2.67
CA THR A 267 2.67 -12.08 -3.33
C THR A 267 2.35 -13.57 -3.27
N ASP A 268 2.93 -14.32 -4.20
CA ASP A 268 2.81 -15.78 -4.19
C ASP A 268 3.59 -16.37 -3.01
N THR A 269 2.86 -17.00 -2.10
CA THR A 269 3.41 -17.70 -0.94
C THR A 269 3.24 -19.21 -1.00
N THR A 270 2.72 -19.73 -2.14
CA THR A 270 2.39 -21.16 -2.31
C THR A 270 3.61 -22.01 -2.59
N LYS A 271 4.68 -21.42 -3.14
CA LYS A 271 5.93 -22.11 -3.43
C LYS A 271 6.82 -22.17 -2.19
N GLN A 272 7.59 -23.25 -2.07
CA GLN A 272 8.59 -23.40 -1.00
C GLN A 272 9.81 -22.49 -1.18
N SER A 273 9.94 -21.82 -2.33
CA SER A 273 10.98 -20.84 -2.60
C SER A 273 10.62 -19.48 -1.97
N ASP A 274 11.64 -18.76 -1.51
CA ASP A 274 11.52 -17.38 -0.98
C ASP A 274 11.26 -16.33 -2.09
N ASP A 275 10.80 -16.75 -3.26
CA ASP A 275 10.54 -15.88 -4.39
C ASP A 275 9.23 -15.12 -4.17
N CYS A 276 9.35 -13.86 -3.81
CA CYS A 276 8.21 -12.95 -3.69
C CYS A 276 7.77 -12.48 -5.08
N ILE A 277 6.87 -13.21 -5.72
CA ILE A 277 6.33 -12.85 -7.03
C ILE A 277 5.03 -12.07 -6.83
N GLY A 278 5.07 -10.75 -7.07
CA GLY A 278 3.92 -9.86 -6.95
C GLY A 278 4.15 -8.55 -7.70
N LEU A 279 3.10 -7.73 -7.81
CA LEU A 279 3.15 -6.46 -8.56
C LEU A 279 4.25 -5.53 -8.04
N ALA A 280 4.36 -5.39 -6.72
CA ALA A 280 5.40 -4.56 -6.10
C ALA A 280 6.81 -5.01 -6.50
N THR A 281 7.08 -6.32 -6.47
CA THR A 281 8.37 -6.88 -6.92
C THR A 281 8.62 -6.62 -8.40
N GLY A 282 7.57 -6.71 -9.23
CA GLY A 282 7.65 -6.39 -10.66
C GLY A 282 8.13 -4.96 -10.91
N PHE A 283 7.57 -3.99 -10.22
CA PHE A 283 7.98 -2.59 -10.35
C PHE A 283 9.39 -2.32 -9.80
N LEU A 284 9.78 -2.97 -8.71
CA LEU A 284 11.18 -2.91 -8.26
C LEU A 284 12.12 -3.50 -9.30
N TYR A 285 11.73 -4.61 -9.95
CA TYR A 285 12.52 -5.21 -11.04
C TYR A 285 12.62 -4.28 -12.25
N ALA A 286 11.52 -3.62 -12.62
CA ALA A 286 11.46 -2.66 -13.73
C ALA A 286 12.31 -1.40 -13.52
N GLY A 287 12.80 -1.14 -12.31
CA GLY A 287 13.73 -0.03 -12.06
C GLY A 287 13.37 0.90 -10.91
N SER A 288 12.13 0.88 -10.42
CA SER A 288 11.73 1.72 -9.29
C SER A 288 12.60 1.47 -8.05
N GLN A 289 12.88 2.52 -7.28
CA GLN A 289 13.60 2.42 -6.01
C GLN A 289 12.70 1.99 -4.87
N GLY A 290 11.43 2.39 -4.91
CA GLY A 290 10.43 2.03 -3.92
C GLY A 290 9.07 1.81 -4.52
N VAL A 291 8.23 1.08 -3.80
CA VAL A 291 6.83 0.83 -4.14
C VAL A 291 5.98 0.97 -2.88
N VAL A 292 4.89 1.72 -2.97
CA VAL A 292 3.82 1.71 -1.97
C VAL A 292 2.67 0.88 -2.54
N SER A 293 2.22 -0.14 -1.82
CA SER A 293 1.20 -1.08 -2.30
C SER A 293 0.35 -1.63 -1.15
N SER A 294 -0.86 -2.10 -1.44
CA SER A 294 -1.84 -2.53 -0.43
C SER A 294 -1.97 -4.05 -0.30
N LEU A 295 -2.20 -4.53 0.92
CA LEU A 295 -2.36 -5.95 1.26
C LEU A 295 -3.81 -6.47 1.14
N TRP A 296 -4.80 -5.59 1.09
CA TRP A 296 -6.21 -5.96 0.96
C TRP A 296 -7.00 -4.91 0.20
N SER A 297 -8.27 -5.18 -0.04
CA SER A 297 -9.20 -4.22 -0.64
C SER A 297 -9.46 -3.06 0.32
N VAL A 298 -8.97 -1.89 -0.05
CA VAL A 298 -8.98 -0.68 0.77
C VAL A 298 -10.27 0.13 0.58
N ASP A 299 -10.54 0.98 1.55
CA ASP A 299 -11.61 1.97 1.47
C ASP A 299 -11.16 3.14 0.59
N ASP A 300 -11.93 3.45 -0.45
CA ASP A 300 -11.59 4.45 -1.46
C ASP A 300 -11.40 5.86 -0.85
N PHE A 301 -12.29 6.23 0.08
CA PHE A 301 -12.21 7.50 0.78
C PHE A 301 -10.94 7.63 1.65
N ALA A 302 -10.72 6.68 2.56
CA ALA A 302 -9.57 6.67 3.44
C ALA A 302 -8.25 6.61 2.66
N THR A 303 -8.24 5.85 1.55
CA THR A 303 -7.07 5.70 0.67
C THR A 303 -6.69 7.02 0.00
N ALA A 304 -7.65 7.74 -0.56
CA ALA A 304 -7.38 9.02 -1.20
C ALA A 304 -6.69 10.00 -0.23
N TYR A 305 -7.17 10.09 1.01
CA TYR A 305 -6.56 10.98 2.01
C TYR A 305 -5.19 10.49 2.48
N LEU A 306 -5.05 9.18 2.67
CA LEU A 306 -3.75 8.59 3.01
C LEU A 306 -2.71 8.92 1.93
N MET A 307 -3.07 8.78 0.65
CA MET A 307 -2.17 9.04 -0.46
C MET A 307 -1.85 10.53 -0.61
N ILE A 308 -2.85 11.42 -0.55
CA ILE A 308 -2.61 12.87 -0.57
C ILE A 308 -1.62 13.24 0.55
N LYS A 309 -1.86 12.76 1.79
CA LYS A 309 -0.99 13.03 2.93
C LYS A 309 0.41 12.44 2.78
N CYS A 310 0.52 11.27 2.18
CA CYS A 310 1.81 10.66 1.83
C CYS A 310 2.59 11.55 0.86
N TYR A 311 1.96 12.04 -0.19
CA TYR A 311 2.61 12.91 -1.18
C TYR A 311 2.96 14.29 -0.63
N GLU A 312 2.18 14.85 0.30
CA GLU A 312 2.58 16.04 1.06
C GLU A 312 3.91 15.80 1.82
N ASN A 313 4.01 14.66 2.50
CA ASN A 313 5.19 14.28 3.26
C ASN A 313 6.41 14.00 2.37
N LEU A 314 6.22 13.45 1.16
CA LEU A 314 7.29 13.19 0.18
C LEU A 314 8.00 14.49 -0.30
N ALA A 315 7.46 15.66 0.00
CA ALA A 315 8.15 16.92 -0.27
C ALA A 315 9.44 17.07 0.56
N THR A 316 9.50 16.45 1.74
CA THR A 316 10.59 16.64 2.71
C THR A 316 11.13 15.34 3.32
N ALA A 317 10.58 14.20 2.96
CA ALA A 317 10.90 12.90 3.58
C ALA A 317 11.03 11.78 2.55
N ASP A 318 11.76 10.73 2.91
CA ASP A 318 11.82 9.48 2.15
C ASP A 318 10.49 8.74 2.16
N MET A 319 10.30 7.82 1.20
CA MET A 319 9.08 7.01 1.02
C MET A 319 8.58 6.39 2.33
N ALA A 320 9.44 5.72 3.08
CA ALA A 320 9.04 5.04 4.31
C ALA A 320 8.54 6.03 5.37
N ILE A 321 9.24 7.14 5.56
CA ILE A 321 8.81 8.20 6.48
C ILE A 321 7.49 8.81 6.02
N ALA A 322 7.38 9.09 4.72
CA ALA A 322 6.22 9.76 4.15
C ALA A 322 4.93 8.94 4.35
N ILE A 323 4.94 7.67 3.97
CA ILE A 323 3.74 6.82 4.12
C ILE A 323 3.46 6.49 5.59
N ASN A 324 4.49 6.20 6.39
CA ASN A 324 4.27 5.86 7.81
C ASN A 324 3.74 7.05 8.60
N THR A 325 4.24 8.26 8.33
CA THR A 325 3.69 9.48 8.93
C THR A 325 2.24 9.73 8.50
N ALA A 326 1.90 9.48 7.23
CA ALA A 326 0.54 9.57 6.75
C ALA A 326 -0.39 8.54 7.41
N GLN A 327 0.08 7.30 7.62
CA GLN A 327 -0.65 6.25 8.32
C GLN A 327 -0.94 6.61 9.78
N ILE A 328 0.06 7.11 10.50
CA ILE A 328 -0.09 7.60 11.89
C ILE A 328 -1.07 8.77 11.93
N TRP A 329 -0.92 9.72 11.00
CA TRP A 329 -1.82 10.87 10.91
C TRP A 329 -3.27 10.44 10.66
N LEU A 330 -3.53 9.56 9.70
CA LEU A 330 -4.88 9.08 9.38
C LEU A 330 -5.51 8.33 10.56
N ARG A 331 -4.74 7.45 11.24
CA ARG A 331 -5.16 6.72 12.43
C ARG A 331 -5.60 7.66 13.56
N ASP A 332 -4.84 8.73 13.77
CA ASP A 332 -4.96 9.57 14.95
C ASP A 332 -5.76 10.86 14.72
N ALA A 333 -6.08 11.17 13.46
CA ALA A 333 -6.86 12.36 13.11
C ALA A 333 -8.31 12.24 13.61
N THR A 334 -8.74 13.25 14.37
CA THR A 334 -10.15 13.40 14.75
C THR A 334 -10.96 13.95 13.58
N GLN A 335 -12.27 13.77 13.62
CA GLN A 335 -13.19 14.34 12.64
C GLN A 335 -12.93 15.84 12.41
N SER A 336 -12.77 16.63 13.49
CA SER A 336 -12.48 18.06 13.39
C SER A 336 -11.16 18.35 12.67
N LYS A 337 -10.08 17.61 12.96
CA LYS A 337 -8.79 17.75 12.28
C LYS A 337 -8.85 17.36 10.79
N LEU A 338 -9.63 16.34 10.45
CA LEU A 338 -9.85 15.96 9.06
C LEU A 338 -10.58 17.07 8.30
N LEU A 339 -11.65 17.65 8.88
CA LEU A 339 -12.38 18.75 8.26
C LEU A 339 -11.53 20.03 8.11
N GLU A 340 -10.68 20.35 9.09
CA GLU A 340 -9.73 21.46 9.01
C GLU A 340 -8.77 21.26 7.83
N TRP A 341 -8.08 20.12 7.78
CA TRP A 341 -7.14 19.80 6.69
C TRP A 341 -7.80 19.76 5.31
N ILE A 342 -9.02 19.18 5.18
CA ILE A 342 -9.77 19.17 3.92
C ILE A 342 -10.11 20.59 3.47
N GLY A 343 -10.36 21.50 4.41
CA GLY A 343 -10.56 22.93 4.13
C GLY A 343 -9.34 23.62 3.51
N GLU A 344 -8.13 23.10 3.75
CA GLU A 344 -6.89 23.59 3.14
C GLU A 344 -6.67 23.04 1.73
N LEU A 345 -7.26 21.88 1.41
CA LEU A 345 -7.23 21.29 0.07
C LEU A 345 -8.13 22.12 -0.86
N LYS A 346 -7.59 22.55 -2.00
CA LYS A 346 -8.31 23.34 -3.00
C LYS A 346 -9.25 22.43 -3.82
N LEU A 347 -10.24 21.83 -3.15
CA LEU A 347 -11.24 20.97 -3.76
C LEU A 347 -12.39 21.79 -4.35
N ASP A 348 -13.08 21.24 -5.34
CA ASP A 348 -14.34 21.80 -5.82
C ASP A 348 -15.45 21.72 -4.75
N SER A 349 -16.49 22.54 -4.93
CA SER A 349 -17.56 22.67 -3.93
C SER A 349 -18.33 21.37 -3.71
N LYS A 350 -18.52 20.55 -4.77
CA LYS A 350 -19.26 19.29 -4.68
C LYS A 350 -18.47 18.26 -3.88
N SER A 351 -17.20 18.04 -4.23
CA SER A 351 -16.29 17.15 -3.51
C SER A 351 -16.18 17.55 -2.03
N THR A 352 -16.04 18.85 -1.75
CA THR A 352 -16.00 19.36 -0.37
C THR A 352 -17.28 19.05 0.39
N GLN A 353 -18.44 19.18 -0.23
CA GLN A 353 -19.75 18.91 0.39
C GLN A 353 -19.96 17.42 0.67
N ASP A 354 -19.62 16.55 -0.29
CA ASP A 354 -19.75 15.09 -0.16
C ASP A 354 -18.88 14.58 1.01
N ILE A 355 -17.65 15.08 1.11
CA ILE A 355 -16.71 14.77 2.18
C ILE A 355 -17.25 15.23 3.54
N LYS A 356 -17.72 16.48 3.63
CA LYS A 356 -18.31 17.03 4.87
C LYS A 356 -19.55 16.24 5.27
N GLY A 357 -20.35 15.78 4.31
CA GLY A 357 -21.50 14.93 4.55
C GLY A 357 -21.12 13.59 5.20
N PHE A 358 -20.08 12.94 4.67
CA PHE A 358 -19.56 11.69 5.24
C PHE A 358 -19.01 11.88 6.66
N LEU A 359 -18.13 12.86 6.84
CA LEU A 359 -17.50 13.13 8.15
C LEU A 359 -18.49 13.69 9.17
N GLY A 360 -19.57 14.34 8.73
CA GLY A 360 -20.61 14.88 9.59
C GLY A 360 -21.41 13.85 10.41
N SER A 361 -21.24 12.56 10.11
CA SER A 361 -21.84 11.46 10.88
C SER A 361 -21.03 11.09 12.15
N TYR A 362 -19.84 11.66 12.34
CA TYR A 362 -18.94 11.42 13.47
C TYR A 362 -18.93 12.62 14.42
N ASP A 363 -18.66 12.38 15.71
CA ASP A 363 -18.43 13.44 16.69
C ASP A 363 -17.07 14.11 16.45
N SER A 364 -16.91 15.37 16.91
CA SER A 364 -15.73 16.22 16.62
C SER A 364 -14.40 15.63 17.10
N ASP A 365 -14.41 14.86 18.17
CA ASP A 365 -13.26 14.20 18.80
C ASP A 365 -13.15 12.71 18.42
N GLU A 366 -14.11 12.17 17.70
CA GLU A 366 -14.08 10.81 17.18
C GLU A 366 -13.02 10.68 16.09
N LYS A 367 -12.36 9.51 16.02
CA LYS A 367 -11.34 9.15 15.02
C LYS A 367 -11.94 8.19 13.98
N PRO A 368 -12.45 8.68 12.86
CA PRO A 368 -13.16 7.87 11.87
C PRO A 368 -12.33 6.71 11.31
N PHE A 369 -11.01 6.90 11.26
CA PHE A 369 -10.06 5.96 10.65
C PHE A 369 -9.11 5.30 11.64
N GLU A 370 -9.45 5.23 12.95
CA GLU A 370 -8.61 4.59 13.98
C GLU A 370 -8.34 3.10 13.67
N SER A 371 -9.31 2.41 13.07
CA SER A 371 -9.17 0.99 12.75
C SER A 371 -8.02 0.72 11.77
N PRO A 372 -7.17 -0.30 12.03
CA PRO A 372 -6.08 -0.70 11.12
C PRO A 372 -6.53 -1.01 9.70
N PHE A 373 -7.81 -1.33 9.50
CA PHE A 373 -8.38 -1.57 8.18
C PHE A 373 -8.12 -0.41 7.21
N TYR A 374 -8.18 0.84 7.68
CA TYR A 374 -8.09 2.03 6.85
C TYR A 374 -6.66 2.46 6.51
N TRP A 375 -5.69 2.20 7.41
CA TRP A 375 -4.33 2.72 7.25
C TRP A 375 -3.25 1.65 7.13
N ALA A 376 -3.46 0.46 7.71
CA ALA A 376 -2.42 -0.56 7.77
C ALA A 376 -2.31 -1.43 6.51
N ALA A 377 -3.16 -1.21 5.50
CA ALA A 377 -3.08 -1.94 4.24
C ALA A 377 -1.78 -1.66 3.48
N PHE A 378 -1.31 -0.43 3.53
CA PHE A 378 -0.22 0.02 2.67
C PHE A 378 1.16 -0.27 3.27
N CYS A 379 2.03 -0.84 2.45
CA CYS A 379 3.42 -1.15 2.78
C CYS A 379 4.38 -0.33 1.93
N ALA A 380 5.42 0.25 2.57
CA ALA A 380 6.58 0.78 1.88
C ALA A 380 7.53 -0.37 1.55
N ILE A 381 7.80 -0.63 0.28
CA ILE A 381 8.61 -1.76 -0.18
C ILE A 381 9.81 -1.25 -0.99
N GLY A 382 11.02 -1.66 -0.63
CA GLY A 382 12.25 -1.23 -1.31
C GLY A 382 13.10 -0.26 -0.48
N ASN A 383 13.67 0.78 -1.14
CA ASN A 383 14.63 1.69 -0.51
C ASN A 383 13.99 3.01 -0.07
#